data_4bdae94a9127e9b37a7b827135893965
#
_entry.id   4bdae94a9127e9b37a7b827135893965
#
_cell.length_a   1.000
_cell.length_b   1.000
_cell.length_c   1.000
_cell.angle_alpha   90.00
_cell.angle_beta   90.00
_cell.angle_gamma   90.00
#
_symmetry.space_group_name_H-M   'P 1'
#
loop_
_entity.id
_entity.type
_entity.pdbx_description
1 polymer ?
#
loop_
_entity_poly.entity_id
_entity_poly.type
_entity_poly.pdbx_seq_one_letter_code
_entity_poly.pdbx_strand_id
1 'polypeptide(L)'
;GLGDVYKRQGLSVAHFLSDRYDITVFEKENRAGGLIRCLRVNGNLFHICGGHVFNSKRQDVLDWFWSKFIQSEEFSKADRNSCVFMDKGNNSLEYDNIPYPIENHMYLFSEEIQKSFYKDLEEIDKNKGLNAKLTDYDNFGDFLRWRFGKTLYDMYFEPYNKKVWRRDLTTVPMSWMGGKLPMPTTQEMRENNANKVEERAFVHSTFWYERMNGSQYIADKLAIGLKIIYDSEVTSIDRMGEKWIICGKEFDKVVFCGNIKDMIKIVKGIDLSKYNTDVESLEYHGTTAVFCEIDKNPYSWIYQPSRQHESHRIICTGNFAESNNSELPKGRITATVEFTDAINKEGILENLKRIPLNPKYLDHKFNKYTYPIQDANTRTIINKLKKETSLSNFYFTGRFADWEYYNMDVAIGAAMDLCKTL
;
A
#
# COMPACT_ATOMS: atom_id res chain seq x y z
N GLY A 1 4.38 21.21 -8.24
CA GLY A 1 4.45 19.82 -7.92
C GLY A 1 4.75 18.97 -9.14
N LEU A 2 5.81 18.22 -9.04
CA LEU A 2 6.25 17.33 -10.11
C LEU A 2 5.84 15.94 -9.77
N GLY A 3 5.05 15.30 -10.59
CA GLY A 3 4.51 14.03 -10.25
C GLY A 3 5.01 12.93 -11.14
N ASP A 4 5.54 11.89 -10.57
CA ASP A 4 5.51 10.57 -11.15
C ASP A 4 4.87 9.60 -10.18
N VAL A 5 3.95 8.76 -10.66
CA VAL A 5 3.35 7.60 -9.98
C VAL A 5 2.50 7.86 -8.72
N TYR A 6 2.71 8.94 -7.94
CA TYR A 6 2.04 9.18 -6.65
C TYR A 6 1.40 10.57 -6.51
N LYS A 7 0.71 11.01 -7.50
CA LYS A 7 0.23 12.37 -7.73
C LYS A 7 -0.84 12.92 -6.79
N ARG A 8 -1.34 12.12 -5.83
CA ARG A 8 -2.23 12.61 -4.77
C ARG A 8 -1.55 13.62 -3.86
N GLN A 9 -0.28 13.43 -3.57
CA GLN A 9 0.47 14.34 -2.71
C GLN A 9 0.66 15.69 -3.37
N GLY A 10 0.96 15.74 -4.67
CA GLY A 10 1.00 16.99 -5.43
C GLY A 10 -0.34 17.74 -5.42
N LEU A 11 -1.47 17.03 -5.57
CA LEU A 11 -2.80 17.64 -5.44
C LEU A 11 -3.06 18.16 -4.02
N SER A 12 -2.73 17.38 -2.99
CA SER A 12 -2.89 17.81 -1.59
C SER A 12 -2.00 19.00 -1.26
N VAL A 13 -0.73 18.97 -1.66
CA VAL A 13 0.21 20.10 -1.53
C VAL A 13 -0.35 21.34 -2.21
N ALA A 14 -0.86 21.20 -3.44
CA ALA A 14 -1.45 22.32 -4.16
C ALA A 14 -2.64 22.94 -3.39
N HIS A 15 -3.53 22.10 -2.85
CA HIS A 15 -4.63 22.60 -2.03
C HIS A 15 -4.18 23.27 -0.74
N PHE A 16 -3.15 22.75 -0.05
CA PHE A 16 -2.66 23.35 1.20
C PHE A 16 -1.93 24.67 1.00
N LEU A 17 -1.42 24.90 -0.20
CA LEU A 17 -0.62 26.09 -0.51
C LEU A 17 -1.34 27.10 -1.41
N SER A 18 -2.50 26.78 -1.98
CA SER A 18 -3.21 27.62 -2.98
C SER A 18 -3.56 29.02 -2.48
N ASP A 19 -3.81 29.17 -1.18
CA ASP A 19 -4.13 30.48 -0.58
C ASP A 19 -2.90 31.39 -0.39
N ARG A 20 -1.69 30.81 -0.49
CA ARG A 20 -0.42 31.51 -0.23
C ARG A 20 0.47 31.66 -1.45
N TYR A 21 0.28 30.84 -2.47
CA TYR A 21 1.15 30.75 -3.65
C TYR A 21 0.35 30.56 -4.95
N ASP A 22 0.84 31.15 -6.05
CA ASP A 22 0.41 30.74 -7.40
C ASP A 22 1.06 29.41 -7.76
N ILE A 23 0.25 28.37 -7.88
CA ILE A 23 0.72 27.00 -8.01
C ILE A 23 0.48 26.49 -9.43
N THR A 24 1.51 25.87 -10.01
CA THR A 24 1.37 25.07 -11.24
C THR A 24 1.80 23.65 -10.94
N VAL A 25 0.93 22.68 -11.26
CA VAL A 25 1.20 21.25 -11.15
C VAL A 25 1.54 20.69 -12.53
N PHE A 26 2.66 19.99 -12.64
CA PHE A 26 3.02 19.25 -13.86
C PHE A 26 2.71 17.77 -13.66
N GLU A 27 1.99 17.19 -14.62
CA GLU A 27 1.53 15.83 -14.61
C GLU A 27 1.92 15.16 -15.93
N LYS A 28 2.73 14.08 -15.88
CA LYS A 28 3.17 13.40 -17.12
C LYS A 28 2.07 12.65 -17.85
N GLU A 29 1.08 12.20 -17.10
CA GLU A 29 -0.04 11.45 -17.66
C GLU A 29 -1.16 12.40 -18.09
N ASN A 30 -2.10 11.89 -18.86
CA ASN A 30 -3.29 12.64 -19.30
C ASN A 30 -4.36 12.79 -18.22
N ARG A 31 -4.16 12.19 -17.02
CA ARG A 31 -5.10 12.20 -15.92
C ARG A 31 -4.39 12.10 -14.57
N ALA A 32 -4.92 12.80 -13.59
CA ALA A 32 -4.43 12.73 -12.22
C ALA A 32 -4.70 11.38 -11.53
N GLY A 33 -4.01 11.10 -10.42
CA GLY A 33 -4.31 9.98 -9.53
C GLY A 33 -3.14 9.01 -9.27
N GLY A 34 -2.21 8.85 -10.21
CA GLY A 34 -1.09 7.92 -10.00
C GLY A 34 -1.58 6.50 -9.67
N LEU A 35 -1.08 5.87 -8.59
CA LEU A 35 -1.47 4.51 -8.21
C LEU A 35 -2.92 4.34 -7.74
N ILE A 36 -3.60 5.43 -7.35
CA ILE A 36 -5.02 5.30 -6.98
C ILE A 36 -5.97 5.34 -8.17
N ARG A 37 -5.42 5.45 -9.38
CA ARG A 37 -6.27 5.44 -10.58
C ARG A 37 -7.07 4.15 -10.66
N CYS A 38 -8.28 4.32 -11.19
CA CYS A 38 -9.13 3.22 -11.60
C CYS A 38 -9.31 3.27 -13.13
N LEU A 39 -9.63 2.13 -13.70
CA LEU A 39 -10.01 1.99 -15.09
C LEU A 39 -11.22 1.07 -15.20
N ARG A 40 -11.92 1.15 -16.33
CA ARG A 40 -13.00 0.21 -16.63
C ARG A 40 -12.57 -0.76 -17.71
N VAL A 41 -12.80 -2.03 -17.44
CA VAL A 41 -12.62 -3.12 -18.41
C VAL A 41 -14.00 -3.74 -18.62
N ASN A 42 -14.47 -3.74 -19.85
CA ASN A 42 -15.82 -4.21 -20.19
C ASN A 42 -16.91 -3.59 -19.27
N GLY A 43 -16.84 -2.27 -19.02
CA GLY A 43 -17.78 -1.54 -18.14
C GLY A 43 -17.51 -1.66 -16.64
N ASN A 44 -16.80 -2.69 -16.18
CA ASN A 44 -16.51 -2.96 -14.78
C ASN A 44 -15.29 -2.19 -14.28
N LEU A 45 -15.32 -1.72 -13.03
CA LEU A 45 -14.27 -0.88 -12.48
C LEU A 45 -13.20 -1.69 -11.76
N PHE A 46 -11.94 -1.38 -12.08
CA PHE A 46 -10.76 -1.98 -11.46
C PHE A 46 -9.77 -0.92 -10.98
N HIS A 47 -9.12 -1.19 -9.86
CA HIS A 47 -7.96 -0.42 -9.41
C HIS A 47 -6.71 -0.89 -10.16
N ILE A 48 -5.93 0.05 -10.69
CA ILE A 48 -4.68 -0.31 -11.40
C ILE A 48 -3.60 -0.89 -10.48
N CYS A 49 -3.74 -0.69 -9.17
CA CYS A 49 -2.85 -1.22 -8.13
C CYS A 49 -3.57 -1.15 -6.78
N GLY A 50 -3.50 -2.20 -5.99
CA GLY A 50 -4.10 -2.23 -4.66
C GLY A 50 -5.62 -2.16 -4.64
N GLY A 51 -6.18 -2.00 -3.45
CA GLY A 51 -7.59 -1.66 -3.21
C GLY A 51 -7.63 -0.40 -2.36
N HIS A 52 -7.73 0.75 -3.01
CA HIS A 52 -7.62 2.03 -2.34
C HIS A 52 -8.96 2.44 -1.73
N VAL A 53 -8.98 2.45 -0.41
CA VAL A 53 -10.10 2.88 0.44
C VAL A 53 -9.63 4.01 1.35
N PHE A 54 -10.56 4.79 1.91
CA PHE A 54 -10.20 5.90 2.79
C PHE A 54 -10.62 5.61 4.23
N ASN A 55 -9.66 5.81 5.12
CA ASN A 55 -9.83 5.93 6.56
C ASN A 55 -8.58 6.65 7.11
N SER A 56 -8.68 7.26 8.29
CA SER A 56 -7.52 7.86 8.97
C SER A 56 -7.69 7.82 10.47
N LYS A 57 -6.56 7.79 11.19
CA LYS A 57 -6.50 8.03 12.63
C LYS A 57 -6.21 9.50 12.96
N ARG A 58 -5.76 10.29 11.99
CA ARG A 58 -5.47 11.72 12.16
C ARG A 58 -6.74 12.54 11.95
N GLN A 59 -7.19 13.25 12.96
CA GLN A 59 -8.40 14.06 12.89
C GLN A 59 -8.24 15.21 11.89
N ASP A 60 -7.09 15.88 11.85
CA ASP A 60 -6.83 16.98 10.90
C ASP A 60 -6.90 16.51 9.43
N VAL A 61 -6.47 15.27 9.14
CA VAL A 61 -6.61 14.66 7.81
C VAL A 61 -8.07 14.35 7.50
N LEU A 62 -8.83 13.82 8.46
CA LEU A 62 -10.27 13.55 8.31
C LEU A 62 -11.04 14.84 8.04
N ASP A 63 -10.80 15.89 8.83
CA ASP A 63 -11.49 17.18 8.72
C ASP A 63 -11.23 17.81 7.35
N TRP A 64 -9.95 17.81 6.91
CA TRP A 64 -9.62 18.31 5.59
C TRP A 64 -10.23 17.48 4.47
N PHE A 65 -10.16 16.16 4.54
CA PHE A 65 -10.71 15.28 3.51
C PHE A 65 -12.21 15.50 3.36
N TRP A 66 -12.96 15.46 4.47
CA TRP A 66 -14.40 15.65 4.43
C TRP A 66 -14.84 17.10 4.13
N SER A 67 -13.93 18.06 4.22
CA SER A 67 -14.19 19.41 3.68
C SER A 67 -14.23 19.46 2.15
N LYS A 68 -13.70 18.44 1.47
CA LYS A 68 -13.64 18.35 0.00
C LYS A 68 -14.75 17.47 -0.59
N PHE A 69 -15.38 16.63 0.21
CA PHE A 69 -16.33 15.61 -0.25
C PHE A 69 -17.60 15.61 0.60
N ILE A 70 -18.74 15.28 -0.01
CA ILE A 70 -20.02 15.08 0.70
C ILE A 70 -20.10 13.60 1.10
N GLN A 71 -19.65 13.31 2.32
CA GLN A 71 -19.48 11.95 2.84
C GLN A 71 -20.70 11.05 2.66
N SER A 72 -21.89 11.56 3.01
CA SER A 72 -23.16 10.79 2.97
C SER A 72 -23.66 10.49 1.56
N GLU A 73 -23.33 11.34 0.58
CA GLU A 73 -23.81 11.22 -0.79
C GLU A 73 -22.82 10.47 -1.68
N GLU A 74 -21.55 10.78 -1.56
CA GLU A 74 -20.50 10.31 -2.47
C GLU A 74 -19.86 8.99 -2.02
N PHE A 75 -19.86 8.70 -0.70
CA PHE A 75 -19.18 7.54 -0.15
C PHE A 75 -20.12 6.58 0.55
N SER A 76 -19.75 5.32 0.55
CA SER A 76 -20.33 4.30 1.41
C SER A 76 -19.31 3.86 2.45
N LYS A 77 -19.78 3.61 3.67
CA LYS A 77 -18.99 3.00 4.73
C LYS A 77 -19.17 1.49 4.65
N ALA A 78 -18.08 0.75 4.68
CA ALA A 78 -18.08 -0.71 4.69
C ALA A 78 -17.20 -1.25 5.82
N ASP A 79 -17.59 -2.40 6.34
CA ASP A 79 -16.75 -3.17 7.26
C ASP A 79 -15.69 -3.92 6.47
N ARG A 80 -14.49 -3.97 7.05
CA ARG A 80 -13.44 -4.80 6.50
C ARG A 80 -13.70 -6.26 6.87
N ASN A 81 -13.90 -7.07 5.88
CA ASN A 81 -14.01 -8.51 6.04
C ASN A 81 -12.83 -9.17 5.31
N SER A 82 -11.77 -9.47 6.06
CA SER A 82 -10.55 -10.08 5.51
C SER A 82 -10.41 -11.51 6.00
N CYS A 83 -9.89 -12.38 5.14
CA CYS A 83 -9.60 -13.76 5.50
C CYS A 83 -8.27 -14.24 4.91
N VAL A 84 -7.79 -15.36 5.41
CA VAL A 84 -6.66 -16.12 4.86
C VAL A 84 -7.22 -17.40 4.26
N PHE A 85 -6.89 -17.68 3.01
CA PHE A 85 -7.21 -18.94 2.37
C PHE A 85 -6.04 -19.90 2.60
N MET A 86 -6.26 -20.87 3.49
CA MET A 86 -5.28 -21.89 3.84
C MET A 86 -5.50 -23.14 3.01
N ASP A 87 -4.44 -23.62 2.34
CA ASP A 87 -4.47 -24.87 1.58
C ASP A 87 -4.87 -26.05 2.45
N LYS A 88 -5.75 -26.92 1.95
CA LYS A 88 -5.99 -28.24 2.54
C LYS A 88 -4.91 -29.28 2.19
N GLY A 89 -3.86 -28.87 1.49
CA GLY A 89 -2.73 -29.71 1.08
C GLY A 89 -3.00 -30.53 -0.18
N ASN A 90 -2.03 -31.35 -0.57
CA ASN A 90 -2.10 -32.37 -1.64
C ASN A 90 -2.54 -31.86 -3.03
N ASN A 91 -2.13 -30.65 -3.45
CA ASN A 91 -2.54 -30.04 -4.71
C ASN A 91 -4.07 -29.87 -4.85
N SER A 92 -4.80 -29.85 -3.75
CA SER A 92 -6.23 -29.52 -3.73
C SER A 92 -6.44 -28.03 -4.05
N LEU A 93 -7.51 -27.72 -4.79
CA LEU A 93 -8.03 -26.37 -4.92
C LEU A 93 -9.01 -26.00 -3.80
N GLU A 94 -9.12 -26.87 -2.79
CA GLU A 94 -9.91 -26.60 -1.60
C GLU A 94 -9.10 -25.80 -0.58
N TYR A 95 -9.74 -24.83 0.03
CA TYR A 95 -9.17 -23.93 1.01
C TYR A 95 -10.06 -23.82 2.23
N ASP A 96 -9.42 -23.72 3.39
CA ASP A 96 -10.08 -23.30 4.61
C ASP A 96 -10.03 -21.78 4.70
N ASN A 97 -11.19 -21.16 4.95
CA ASN A 97 -11.32 -19.72 5.08
C ASN A 97 -11.15 -19.31 6.54
N ILE A 98 -9.96 -18.90 6.90
CA ILE A 98 -9.65 -18.46 8.26
C ILE A 98 -9.82 -16.95 8.36
N PRO A 99 -10.66 -16.41 9.26
CA PRO A 99 -10.78 -14.98 9.44
C PRO A 99 -9.42 -14.35 9.80
N TYR A 100 -9.20 -13.12 9.35
CA TYR A 100 -8.00 -12.37 9.69
C TYR A 100 -8.26 -11.50 10.92
N PRO A 101 -7.33 -11.46 11.89
CA PRO A 101 -6.00 -12.04 11.90
C PRO A 101 -5.98 -13.51 12.33
N ILE A 102 -5.16 -14.28 11.64
CA ILE A 102 -5.12 -15.73 11.79
C ILE A 102 -4.74 -16.19 13.22
N GLU A 103 -3.90 -15.44 13.92
CA GLU A 103 -3.45 -15.74 15.28
C GLU A 103 -4.57 -15.77 16.31
N ASN A 104 -5.70 -15.15 16.03
CA ASN A 104 -6.89 -15.15 16.90
C ASN A 104 -7.88 -16.27 16.58
N HIS A 105 -7.60 -17.05 15.52
CA HIS A 105 -8.54 -18.04 15.00
C HIS A 105 -7.94 -19.45 14.95
N MET A 106 -6.97 -19.75 15.80
CA MET A 106 -6.33 -21.06 15.88
C MET A 106 -7.29 -22.17 16.30
N TYR A 107 -8.38 -21.85 16.98
CA TYR A 107 -9.43 -22.80 17.32
C TYR A 107 -10.15 -23.43 16.11
N LEU A 108 -9.94 -22.89 14.91
CA LEU A 108 -10.46 -23.45 13.65
C LEU A 108 -9.56 -24.54 13.04
N PHE A 109 -8.35 -24.70 13.55
CA PHE A 109 -7.39 -25.70 13.09
C PHE A 109 -7.50 -27.02 13.87
N SER A 110 -6.82 -28.06 13.39
CA SER A 110 -6.76 -29.35 14.07
C SER A 110 -6.16 -29.23 15.48
N GLU A 111 -6.52 -30.15 16.38
CA GLU A 111 -5.98 -30.17 17.74
C GLU A 111 -4.44 -30.23 17.78
N GLU A 112 -3.83 -30.91 16.81
CA GLU A 112 -2.38 -31.01 16.71
C GLU A 112 -1.75 -29.64 16.45
N ILE A 113 -2.31 -28.87 15.50
CA ILE A 113 -1.86 -27.51 15.20
C ILE A 113 -2.09 -26.58 16.39
N GLN A 114 -3.24 -26.67 17.05
CA GLN A 114 -3.53 -25.90 18.26
C GLN A 114 -2.52 -26.20 19.36
N LYS A 115 -2.25 -27.47 19.65
CA LYS A 115 -1.24 -27.86 20.67
C LYS A 115 0.14 -27.31 20.35
N SER A 116 0.56 -27.39 19.07
CA SER A 116 1.84 -26.84 18.63
C SER A 116 1.90 -25.31 18.81
N PHE A 117 0.85 -24.61 18.45
CA PHE A 117 0.75 -23.15 18.61
C PHE A 117 0.84 -22.73 20.10
N TYR A 118 0.08 -23.38 21.00
CA TYR A 118 0.13 -23.04 22.43
C TYR A 118 1.48 -23.35 23.05
N LYS A 119 2.16 -24.42 22.61
CA LYS A 119 3.54 -24.70 22.99
C LYS A 119 4.50 -23.59 22.53
N ASP A 120 4.34 -23.09 21.31
CA ASP A 120 5.13 -21.97 20.81
C ASP A 120 4.94 -20.72 21.69
N LEU A 121 3.69 -20.42 22.12
CA LEU A 121 3.42 -19.28 23.01
C LEU A 121 4.12 -19.44 24.36
N GLU A 122 4.17 -20.66 24.93
CA GLU A 122 4.92 -20.93 26.16
C GLU A 122 6.43 -20.71 25.97
N GLU A 123 6.96 -21.09 24.80
CA GLU A 123 8.37 -20.87 24.48
C GLU A 123 8.69 -19.37 24.32
N ILE A 124 7.80 -18.60 23.69
CA ILE A 124 7.91 -17.15 23.58
C ILE A 124 7.93 -16.51 24.97
N ASP A 125 7.00 -16.88 25.87
CA ASP A 125 6.93 -16.34 27.23
C ASP A 125 8.22 -16.57 28.02
N LYS A 126 8.86 -17.73 27.84
CA LYS A 126 10.14 -18.07 28.50
C LYS A 126 11.32 -17.29 27.96
N ASN A 127 11.36 -17.02 26.63
CA ASN A 127 12.54 -16.48 25.96
C ASN A 127 12.48 -14.96 25.70
N LYS A 128 11.31 -14.41 25.39
CA LYS A 128 11.14 -12.99 25.06
C LYS A 128 10.31 -12.22 26.07
N GLY A 129 9.51 -12.91 26.89
CA GLY A 129 8.61 -12.30 27.87
C GLY A 129 7.37 -11.63 27.23
N LEU A 130 6.42 -11.26 28.08
CA LEU A 130 5.11 -10.74 27.67
C LEU A 130 5.18 -9.34 27.02
N ASN A 131 6.21 -8.56 27.28
CA ASN A 131 6.32 -7.15 26.90
C ASN A 131 7.43 -6.86 25.89
N ALA A 132 7.80 -7.85 25.06
CA ALA A 132 8.81 -7.65 24.03
C ALA A 132 8.46 -6.49 23.07
N LYS A 133 9.42 -5.59 22.84
CA LYS A 133 9.29 -4.42 21.97
C LYS A 133 9.84 -4.75 20.57
N LEU A 134 9.53 -3.90 19.59
CA LEU A 134 10.08 -4.05 18.22
C LEU A 134 11.61 -4.09 18.19
N THR A 135 12.27 -3.41 19.12
CA THR A 135 13.73 -3.37 19.27
C THR A 135 14.36 -4.67 19.78
N ASP A 136 13.53 -5.62 20.26
CA ASP A 136 14.01 -6.89 20.80
C ASP A 136 14.12 -7.99 19.73
N TYR A 137 13.90 -7.62 18.45
CA TYR A 137 13.99 -8.49 17.29
C TYR A 137 15.02 -7.96 16.31
N ASP A 138 15.89 -8.85 15.82
CA ASP A 138 16.99 -8.47 14.93
C ASP A 138 16.51 -8.13 13.50
N ASN A 139 15.49 -8.84 13.03
CA ASN A 139 14.96 -8.72 11.68
C ASN A 139 13.48 -9.15 11.62
N PHE A 140 12.86 -8.95 10.46
CA PHE A 140 11.44 -9.24 10.29
C PHE A 140 11.09 -10.73 10.40
N GLY A 141 11.96 -11.63 9.91
CA GLY A 141 11.76 -13.08 10.07
C GLY A 141 11.80 -13.50 11.53
N ASP A 142 12.77 -12.97 12.28
CA ASP A 142 12.90 -13.19 13.73
C ASP A 142 11.68 -12.65 14.49
N PHE A 143 11.23 -11.43 14.15
CA PHE A 143 10.01 -10.86 14.70
C PHE A 143 8.79 -11.76 14.48
N LEU A 144 8.52 -12.19 13.26
CA LEU A 144 7.36 -13.04 12.97
C LEU A 144 7.41 -14.36 13.74
N ARG A 145 8.58 -14.98 13.81
CA ARG A 145 8.78 -16.26 14.49
C ARG A 145 8.63 -16.16 16.00
N TRP A 146 9.23 -15.13 16.62
CA TRP A 146 9.25 -14.94 18.06
C TRP A 146 8.08 -14.11 18.60
N ARG A 147 7.25 -13.55 17.74
CA ARG A 147 6.02 -12.87 18.15
C ARG A 147 4.80 -13.77 18.04
N PHE A 148 4.71 -14.57 16.99
CA PHE A 148 3.53 -15.36 16.66
C PHE A 148 3.74 -16.88 16.81
N GLY A 149 4.96 -17.32 17.03
CA GLY A 149 5.34 -18.73 17.17
C GLY A 149 5.72 -19.37 15.85
N LYS A 150 6.48 -20.48 15.98
CA LYS A 150 7.00 -21.24 14.83
C LYS A 150 5.88 -21.82 13.98
N THR A 151 4.83 -22.30 14.60
CA THR A 151 3.68 -22.91 13.91
C THR A 151 3.05 -21.93 12.94
N LEU A 152 2.68 -20.73 13.40
CA LEU A 152 2.11 -19.70 12.53
C LEU A 152 3.13 -19.14 11.54
N TYR A 153 4.39 -19.03 11.95
CA TYR A 153 5.45 -18.60 11.06
C TYR A 153 5.54 -19.53 9.84
N ASP A 154 5.64 -20.83 10.05
CA ASP A 154 5.81 -21.82 8.98
C ASP A 154 4.55 -21.97 8.10
N MET A 155 3.36 -21.88 8.70
CA MET A 155 2.08 -22.09 8.01
C MET A 155 1.64 -20.88 7.18
N TYR A 156 1.83 -19.69 7.72
CA TYR A 156 1.24 -18.46 7.18
C TYR A 156 2.26 -17.35 6.92
N PHE A 157 2.98 -16.90 7.96
CA PHE A 157 3.76 -15.67 7.84
C PHE A 157 4.91 -15.80 6.86
N GLU A 158 5.67 -16.87 6.91
CA GLU A 158 6.80 -17.09 6.01
C GLU A 158 6.37 -17.27 4.56
N PRO A 159 5.47 -18.22 4.21
CA PRO A 159 5.07 -18.41 2.82
C PRO A 159 4.39 -17.16 2.23
N TYR A 160 3.55 -16.46 3.01
CA TYR A 160 2.92 -15.22 2.57
C TYR A 160 3.93 -14.10 2.34
N ASN A 161 4.77 -13.83 3.34
CA ASN A 161 5.71 -12.72 3.27
C ASN A 161 6.83 -12.96 2.26
N LYS A 162 7.26 -14.20 2.01
CA LYS A 162 8.19 -14.52 0.92
C LYS A 162 7.64 -14.16 -0.46
N LYS A 163 6.34 -14.28 -0.68
CA LYS A 163 5.71 -13.81 -1.92
C LYS A 163 5.76 -12.28 -2.04
N VAL A 164 5.55 -11.57 -0.93
CA VAL A 164 5.54 -10.10 -0.89
C VAL A 164 6.95 -9.52 -1.01
N TRP A 165 7.92 -10.07 -0.26
CA TRP A 165 9.28 -9.52 -0.15
C TRP A 165 10.27 -10.10 -1.15
N ARG A 166 9.95 -11.23 -1.79
CA ARG A 166 10.83 -11.94 -2.76
C ARG A 166 12.26 -12.18 -2.25
N ARG A 167 12.42 -12.33 -0.93
CA ARG A 167 13.72 -12.55 -0.27
C ARG A 167 13.56 -13.32 1.04
N ASP A 168 14.69 -13.69 1.63
CA ASP A 168 14.72 -14.24 2.99
C ASP A 168 14.28 -13.15 3.98
N LEU A 169 13.33 -13.47 4.85
CA LEU A 169 12.75 -12.52 5.80
C LEU A 169 13.74 -12.10 6.89
N THR A 170 14.82 -12.88 7.11
CA THR A 170 15.92 -12.50 8.01
C THR A 170 16.75 -11.34 7.46
N THR A 171 16.66 -11.05 6.15
CA THR A 171 17.32 -9.90 5.53
C THR A 171 16.44 -8.63 5.51
N VAL A 172 15.19 -8.74 5.95
CA VAL A 172 14.25 -7.62 6.00
C VAL A 172 14.37 -6.92 7.35
N PRO A 173 14.75 -5.62 7.39
CA PRO A 173 14.97 -4.90 8.64
C PRO A 173 13.65 -4.55 9.33
N MET A 174 13.71 -4.30 10.66
CA MET A 174 12.54 -3.91 11.45
C MET A 174 12.09 -2.46 11.21
N SER A 175 12.92 -1.62 10.61
CA SER A 175 12.67 -0.18 10.43
C SER A 175 11.40 0.16 9.65
N TRP A 176 10.95 -0.73 8.76
CA TRP A 176 9.71 -0.53 7.99
C TRP A 176 8.43 -0.79 8.78
N MET A 177 8.52 -1.52 9.91
CA MET A 177 7.36 -1.99 10.65
C MET A 177 6.45 -0.87 11.19
N GLY A 178 7.03 0.13 11.82
CA GLY A 178 6.38 1.39 12.21
C GLY A 178 4.87 1.34 12.53
N GLY A 179 4.40 0.39 13.35
CA GLY A 179 2.98 0.24 13.69
C GLY A 179 2.09 -0.36 12.59
N LYS A 180 2.67 -0.97 11.56
CA LYS A 180 1.94 -1.55 10.41
C LYS A 180 1.35 -2.94 10.68
N LEU A 181 1.88 -3.67 11.66
CA LEU A 181 1.33 -4.95 12.10
C LEU A 181 0.87 -4.85 13.55
N PRO A 182 -0.21 -5.57 13.92
CA PRO A 182 -0.59 -5.71 15.31
C PRO A 182 0.50 -6.42 16.09
N MET A 183 0.61 -6.10 17.37
CA MET A 183 1.56 -6.73 18.27
C MET A 183 0.82 -7.33 19.47
N PRO A 184 -0.02 -8.35 19.27
CA PRO A 184 -0.71 -8.99 20.36
C PRO A 184 0.29 -9.64 21.32
N THR A 185 0.00 -9.60 22.60
CA THR A 185 0.72 -10.40 23.60
C THR A 185 0.32 -11.86 23.46
N THR A 186 1.14 -12.76 23.97
CA THR A 186 0.80 -14.19 24.03
C THR A 186 -0.47 -14.44 24.85
N GLN A 187 -0.71 -13.62 25.87
CA GLN A 187 -1.93 -13.67 26.69
C GLN A 187 -3.16 -13.25 25.85
N GLU A 188 -3.08 -12.12 25.13
CA GLU A 188 -4.17 -11.68 24.23
C GLU A 188 -4.50 -12.75 23.19
N MET A 189 -3.48 -13.37 22.57
CA MET A 189 -3.71 -14.46 21.63
C MET A 189 -4.43 -15.65 22.28
N ARG A 190 -4.06 -16.06 23.51
CA ARG A 190 -4.76 -17.12 24.22
C ARG A 190 -6.22 -16.75 24.55
N GLU A 191 -6.44 -15.55 25.07
CA GLU A 191 -7.76 -15.06 25.43
C GLU A 191 -8.67 -14.93 24.22
N ASN A 192 -8.17 -14.37 23.10
CA ASN A 192 -8.94 -14.21 21.87
C ASN A 192 -9.35 -15.57 21.27
N ASN A 193 -8.46 -16.57 21.29
CA ASN A 193 -8.79 -17.92 20.85
C ASN A 193 -9.78 -18.61 21.78
N ALA A 194 -9.61 -18.52 23.10
CA ALA A 194 -10.50 -19.13 24.08
C ALA A 194 -11.92 -18.55 24.00
N ASN A 195 -12.02 -17.23 23.82
CA ASN A 195 -13.29 -16.51 23.76
C ASN A 195 -13.85 -16.42 22.33
N LYS A 196 -13.15 -16.95 21.33
CA LYS A 196 -13.52 -16.86 19.88
C LYS A 196 -13.86 -15.44 19.47
N VAL A 197 -13.01 -14.50 19.85
CA VAL A 197 -13.25 -13.06 19.63
C VAL A 197 -13.21 -12.76 18.15
N GLU A 198 -14.34 -12.31 17.58
CA GLU A 198 -14.37 -11.67 16.27
C GLU A 198 -13.73 -10.29 16.40
N GLU A 199 -12.55 -10.11 15.84
CA GLU A 199 -11.85 -8.86 15.98
C GLU A 199 -12.44 -7.77 15.08
N ARG A 200 -13.17 -6.85 15.70
CA ARG A 200 -13.64 -5.60 15.08
C ARG A 200 -12.76 -4.39 15.46
N ALA A 201 -11.69 -4.61 16.22
CA ALA A 201 -10.87 -3.56 16.83
C ALA A 201 -9.68 -3.10 15.98
N PHE A 202 -9.51 -3.60 14.74
CA PHE A 202 -8.39 -3.19 13.89
C PHE A 202 -8.46 -1.73 13.44
N VAL A 203 -7.26 -1.19 13.20
CA VAL A 203 -7.02 0.18 12.71
C VAL A 203 -7.86 0.55 11.49
N HIS A 204 -8.31 -0.44 10.74
CA HIS A 204 -9.13 -0.30 9.55
C HIS A 204 -10.27 -1.33 9.54
N SER A 205 -10.93 -1.52 10.69
CA SER A 205 -12.12 -2.37 10.77
C SER A 205 -13.27 -1.87 9.88
N THR A 206 -13.27 -0.57 9.59
CA THR A 206 -14.18 0.07 8.64
C THR A 206 -13.42 0.98 7.69
N PHE A 207 -13.98 1.23 6.52
CA PHE A 207 -13.43 2.16 5.54
C PHE A 207 -14.53 2.85 4.74
N TRP A 208 -14.16 3.96 4.11
CA TRP A 208 -14.99 4.68 3.17
C TRP A 208 -14.55 4.43 1.74
N TYR A 209 -15.51 4.19 0.87
CA TYR A 209 -15.28 3.99 -0.55
C TYR A 209 -16.24 4.82 -1.39
N GLU A 210 -15.73 5.48 -2.43
CA GLU A 210 -16.55 6.28 -3.32
C GLU A 210 -17.41 5.37 -4.21
N ARG A 211 -18.69 5.72 -4.37
CA ARG A 211 -19.76 4.82 -4.82
C ARG A 211 -19.72 4.47 -6.30
N MET A 212 -19.16 5.34 -7.17
CA MET A 212 -19.33 5.23 -8.63
C MET A 212 -18.01 4.99 -9.39
N ASN A 213 -16.94 5.70 -9.04
CA ASN A 213 -15.67 5.69 -9.75
C ASN A 213 -14.49 5.33 -8.85
N GLY A 214 -14.76 4.90 -7.63
CA GLY A 214 -13.75 4.49 -6.66
C GLY A 214 -12.74 5.58 -6.36
N SER A 215 -11.52 5.18 -6.09
CA SER A 215 -10.46 6.13 -5.71
C SER A 215 -10.07 7.11 -6.82
N GLN A 216 -10.42 6.85 -8.08
CA GLN A 216 -10.21 7.80 -9.16
C GLN A 216 -11.00 9.08 -8.96
N TYR A 217 -12.24 8.98 -8.47
CA TYR A 217 -13.08 10.15 -8.15
C TYR A 217 -12.40 11.12 -7.19
N ILE A 218 -11.70 10.58 -6.19
CA ILE A 218 -10.95 11.40 -5.22
C ILE A 218 -9.90 12.25 -5.95
N ALA A 219 -9.14 11.65 -6.85
CA ALA A 219 -8.12 12.37 -7.61
C ALA A 219 -8.73 13.40 -8.55
N ASP A 220 -9.79 13.03 -9.26
CA ASP A 220 -10.47 13.93 -10.21
C ASP A 220 -11.07 15.14 -9.50
N LYS A 221 -11.74 14.93 -8.37
CA LYS A 221 -12.34 16.03 -7.59
C LYS A 221 -11.30 16.95 -6.98
N LEU A 222 -10.19 16.40 -6.47
CA LEU A 222 -9.06 17.20 -5.98
C LEU A 222 -8.31 17.94 -7.09
N ALA A 223 -8.44 17.54 -8.34
CA ALA A 223 -7.84 18.24 -9.46
C ALA A 223 -8.64 19.49 -9.90
N ILE A 224 -9.94 19.56 -9.53
CA ILE A 224 -10.80 20.69 -9.91
C ILE A 224 -10.28 21.98 -9.30
N GLY A 225 -10.19 23.02 -10.13
CA GLY A 225 -9.74 24.36 -9.72
C GLY A 225 -8.22 24.53 -9.58
N LEU A 226 -7.43 23.47 -9.75
CA LEU A 226 -5.98 23.55 -9.77
C LEU A 226 -5.46 23.77 -11.21
N LYS A 227 -4.38 24.56 -11.34
CA LYS A 227 -3.66 24.74 -12.60
C LYS A 227 -2.73 23.54 -12.84
N ILE A 228 -3.24 22.52 -13.55
CA ILE A 228 -2.52 21.30 -13.87
C ILE A 228 -2.19 21.26 -15.35
N ILE A 229 -0.92 21.01 -15.68
CA ILE A 229 -0.45 20.81 -17.04
C ILE A 229 -0.25 19.29 -17.20
N TYR A 230 -1.19 18.65 -17.87
CA TYR A 230 -1.16 17.22 -18.20
C TYR A 230 -0.24 16.93 -19.39
N ASP A 231 0.04 15.64 -19.63
CA ASP A 231 0.94 15.16 -20.67
C ASP A 231 2.29 15.89 -20.68
N SER A 232 2.76 16.29 -19.49
CA SER A 232 3.93 17.12 -19.29
C SER A 232 4.94 16.42 -18.36
N GLU A 233 5.77 15.57 -18.94
CA GLU A 233 6.87 14.95 -18.23
C GLU A 233 7.98 15.97 -17.98
N VAL A 234 8.37 16.16 -16.73
CA VAL A 234 9.48 17.03 -16.37
C VAL A 234 10.77 16.24 -16.41
N THR A 235 11.63 16.57 -17.38
CA THR A 235 12.92 15.91 -17.62
C THR A 235 14.11 16.70 -17.11
N SER A 236 13.92 17.97 -16.73
CA SER A 236 14.94 18.83 -16.10
C SER A 236 14.29 19.84 -15.16
N ILE A 237 14.97 20.11 -14.06
CA ILE A 237 14.66 21.16 -13.08
C ILE A 237 15.95 21.89 -12.81
N ASP A 238 16.08 23.07 -13.42
CA ASP A 238 17.35 23.78 -13.44
C ASP A 238 17.29 24.97 -12.46
N ARG A 239 18.28 25.10 -11.58
CA ARG A 239 18.40 26.25 -10.70
C ARG A 239 19.17 27.36 -11.42
N MET A 240 18.55 28.55 -11.50
CA MET A 240 19.18 29.77 -12.04
C MET A 240 19.10 30.89 -11.00
N GLY A 241 20.21 31.14 -10.34
CA GLY A 241 20.25 32.05 -9.18
C GLY A 241 19.38 31.53 -8.03
N GLU A 242 18.38 32.31 -7.65
CA GLU A 242 17.43 31.93 -6.60
C GLU A 242 16.14 31.28 -7.12
N LYS A 243 15.99 31.19 -8.44
CA LYS A 243 14.80 30.63 -9.11
C LYS A 243 15.04 29.22 -9.64
N TRP A 244 13.95 28.52 -9.86
CA TRP A 244 13.88 27.23 -10.52
C TRP A 244 13.24 27.34 -11.88
N ILE A 245 13.83 26.75 -12.89
CA ILE A 245 13.29 26.70 -14.25
C ILE A 245 12.75 25.29 -14.52
N ILE A 246 11.47 25.20 -14.84
CA ILE A 246 10.77 23.95 -15.15
C ILE A 246 9.91 24.15 -16.36
N CYS A 247 10.14 23.37 -17.42
CA CYS A 247 9.43 23.51 -18.68
C CYS A 247 9.41 24.97 -19.20
N GLY A 248 10.56 25.68 -19.08
CA GLY A 248 10.72 27.06 -19.53
C GLY A 248 10.02 28.13 -18.68
N LYS A 249 9.48 27.78 -17.50
CA LYS A 249 8.85 28.72 -16.56
C LYS A 249 9.66 28.83 -15.28
N GLU A 250 9.62 30.02 -14.68
CA GLU A 250 10.31 30.34 -13.43
C GLU A 250 9.43 30.08 -12.20
N PHE A 251 10.03 29.53 -11.15
CA PHE A 251 9.39 29.25 -9.86
C PHE A 251 10.29 29.63 -8.69
N ASP A 252 9.71 30.15 -7.62
CA ASP A 252 10.43 30.45 -6.38
C ASP A 252 10.70 29.21 -5.55
N LYS A 253 9.76 28.27 -5.56
CA LYS A 253 9.79 27.04 -4.77
C LYS A 253 9.35 25.86 -5.61
N VAL A 254 9.90 24.70 -5.30
CA VAL A 254 9.52 23.41 -5.92
C VAL A 254 9.13 22.43 -4.82
N VAL A 255 8.02 21.74 -5.00
CA VAL A 255 7.68 20.55 -4.22
C VAL A 255 7.62 19.35 -5.15
N PHE A 256 8.63 18.50 -5.06
CA PHE A 256 8.74 17.29 -5.87
C PHE A 256 7.98 16.13 -5.20
N CYS A 257 7.05 15.53 -5.94
CA CYS A 257 6.24 14.41 -5.45
C CYS A 257 6.47 13.11 -6.25
N GLY A 258 7.55 13.06 -7.03
CA GLY A 258 7.92 11.92 -7.87
C GLY A 258 8.80 10.90 -7.17
N ASN A 259 9.53 10.14 -7.98
CA ASN A 259 10.49 9.16 -7.48
C ASN A 259 11.83 9.83 -7.21
N ILE A 260 12.39 9.64 -6.02
CA ILE A 260 13.67 10.23 -5.63
C ILE A 260 14.82 9.78 -6.55
N LYS A 261 14.75 8.58 -7.12
CA LYS A 261 15.72 8.07 -8.09
C LYS A 261 15.71 8.87 -9.41
N ASP A 262 14.57 9.45 -9.76
CA ASP A 262 14.47 10.35 -10.91
C ASP A 262 14.87 11.77 -10.50
N MET A 263 14.48 12.20 -9.29
CA MET A 263 14.82 13.52 -8.76
C MET A 263 16.30 13.84 -8.86
N ILE A 264 17.17 12.95 -8.36
CA ILE A 264 18.62 13.19 -8.38
C ILE A 264 19.23 13.30 -9.78
N LYS A 265 18.54 12.76 -10.80
CA LYS A 265 18.96 12.80 -12.21
C LYS A 265 18.53 14.08 -12.93
N ILE A 266 17.37 14.61 -12.57
CA ILE A 266 16.75 15.74 -13.28
C ILE A 266 17.00 17.09 -12.60
N VAL A 267 17.35 17.13 -11.30
CA VAL A 267 17.63 18.35 -10.57
C VAL A 267 19.07 18.81 -10.86
N LYS A 268 19.22 20.05 -11.30
CA LYS A 268 20.51 20.66 -11.64
C LYS A 268 20.69 21.97 -10.89
N GLY A 269 21.96 22.36 -10.68
CA GLY A 269 22.30 23.60 -9.95
C GLY A 269 22.31 23.43 -8.42
N ILE A 270 22.10 22.20 -7.94
CA ILE A 270 22.44 21.73 -6.60
C ILE A 270 23.30 20.49 -6.76
N ASP A 271 24.42 20.39 -6.07
CA ASP A 271 25.27 19.20 -6.12
C ASP A 271 24.69 18.08 -5.25
N LEU A 272 23.95 17.18 -5.89
CA LEU A 272 23.38 15.96 -5.27
C LEU A 272 24.21 14.72 -5.60
N SER A 273 25.34 14.85 -6.31
CA SER A 273 26.15 13.71 -6.82
C SER A 273 26.63 12.79 -5.71
N LYS A 274 26.90 13.31 -4.53
CA LYS A 274 27.29 12.52 -3.34
C LYS A 274 26.23 11.54 -2.85
N TYR A 275 24.97 11.70 -3.27
CA TYR A 275 23.86 10.82 -2.93
C TYR A 275 23.53 9.78 -4.02
N ASN A 276 24.20 9.86 -5.20
CA ASN A 276 23.86 8.98 -6.32
C ASN A 276 23.90 7.50 -5.95
N THR A 277 25.00 7.05 -5.36
CA THR A 277 25.16 5.64 -4.96
C THR A 277 24.11 5.21 -3.94
N ASP A 278 23.89 6.04 -2.92
CA ASP A 278 22.94 5.75 -1.85
C ASP A 278 21.50 5.67 -2.38
N VAL A 279 21.11 6.63 -3.23
CA VAL A 279 19.74 6.65 -3.81
C VAL A 279 19.56 5.54 -4.86
N GLU A 280 20.59 5.22 -5.64
CA GLU A 280 20.52 4.12 -6.60
C GLU A 280 20.44 2.75 -5.92
N SER A 281 21.02 2.59 -4.73
CA SER A 281 20.91 1.37 -3.94
C SER A 281 19.54 1.13 -3.31
N LEU A 282 18.69 2.15 -3.22
CA LEU A 282 17.34 2.01 -2.66
C LEU A 282 16.53 0.98 -3.46
N GLU A 283 16.04 -0.04 -2.78
CA GLU A 283 15.30 -1.15 -3.38
C GLU A 283 13.79 -0.94 -3.35
N TYR A 284 13.10 -1.57 -4.28
CA TYR A 284 11.64 -1.50 -4.39
C TYR A 284 11.10 -2.77 -5.05
N HIS A 285 9.81 -3.04 -4.84
CA HIS A 285 9.05 -4.00 -5.63
C HIS A 285 7.99 -3.31 -6.47
N GLY A 286 7.73 -3.90 -7.64
CA GLY A 286 6.56 -3.63 -8.44
C GLY A 286 5.38 -4.51 -8.04
N THR A 287 4.25 -4.30 -8.70
CA THR A 287 3.05 -5.14 -8.56
C THR A 287 2.40 -5.32 -9.91
N THR A 288 2.12 -6.55 -10.26
CA THR A 288 1.19 -6.88 -11.34
C THR A 288 -0.20 -7.05 -10.75
N ALA A 289 -1.09 -6.16 -11.12
CA ALA A 289 -2.50 -6.21 -10.78
C ALA A 289 -3.27 -6.89 -11.93
N VAL A 290 -3.83 -8.06 -11.67
CA VAL A 290 -4.61 -8.83 -12.65
C VAL A 290 -6.08 -8.61 -12.39
N PHE A 291 -6.78 -8.08 -13.38
CA PHE A 291 -8.21 -7.78 -13.32
C PHE A 291 -8.99 -9.04 -13.66
N CYS A 292 -9.81 -9.46 -12.73
CA CYS A 292 -10.58 -10.68 -12.84
C CYS A 292 -12.04 -10.46 -12.48
N GLU A 293 -12.93 -11.25 -13.04
CA GLU A 293 -14.18 -11.59 -12.41
C GLU A 293 -13.97 -12.86 -11.56
N ILE A 294 -14.54 -12.91 -10.38
CA ILE A 294 -14.49 -14.07 -9.47
C ILE A 294 -15.88 -14.42 -8.97
N ASP A 295 -16.03 -15.61 -8.40
CA ASP A 295 -17.28 -16.00 -7.74
C ASP A 295 -17.60 -15.06 -6.59
N LYS A 296 -18.89 -14.70 -6.43
CA LYS A 296 -19.36 -13.82 -5.36
C LYS A 296 -19.02 -14.42 -4.00
N ASN A 297 -18.48 -13.60 -3.14
CA ASN A 297 -18.04 -13.97 -1.79
C ASN A 297 -18.23 -12.75 -0.86
N PRO A 298 -18.15 -12.90 0.48
CA PRO A 298 -18.37 -11.79 1.40
C PRO A 298 -17.08 -10.99 1.74
N TYR A 299 -15.92 -11.35 1.18
CA TYR A 299 -14.64 -10.80 1.64
C TYR A 299 -14.28 -9.49 0.95
N SER A 300 -13.53 -8.65 1.67
CA SER A 300 -12.88 -7.45 1.11
C SER A 300 -11.48 -7.78 0.58
N TRP A 301 -10.69 -8.52 1.37
CA TRP A 301 -9.33 -8.97 1.04
C TRP A 301 -9.14 -10.42 1.44
N ILE A 302 -8.48 -11.18 0.58
CA ILE A 302 -8.12 -12.57 0.82
C ILE A 302 -6.60 -12.70 0.72
N TYR A 303 -5.95 -13.10 1.80
CA TYR A 303 -4.52 -13.34 1.85
C TYR A 303 -4.22 -14.78 1.47
N GLN A 304 -3.18 -15.00 0.65
CA GLN A 304 -2.90 -16.28 0.01
C GLN A 304 -1.49 -16.78 0.32
N PRO A 305 -1.28 -17.52 1.42
CA PRO A 305 0.01 -18.13 1.74
C PRO A 305 0.33 -19.37 0.87
N SER A 306 -0.64 -19.92 0.14
CA SER A 306 -0.47 -21.12 -0.66
C SER A 306 0.81 -21.10 -1.50
N ARG A 307 1.56 -22.21 -1.48
CA ARG A 307 2.77 -22.38 -2.30
C ARG A 307 2.46 -22.87 -3.72
N GLN A 308 1.20 -23.13 -4.05
CA GLN A 308 0.77 -23.65 -5.35
C GLN A 308 0.74 -22.57 -6.44
N HIS A 309 0.72 -21.31 -6.07
CA HIS A 309 0.70 -20.15 -6.96
C HIS A 309 1.46 -18.96 -6.36
N GLU A 310 1.83 -17.99 -7.19
CA GLU A 310 2.66 -16.84 -6.78
C GLU A 310 1.86 -15.64 -6.28
N SER A 311 0.55 -15.58 -6.53
CA SER A 311 -0.29 -14.50 -6.02
C SER A 311 -0.26 -14.48 -4.49
N HIS A 312 -0.12 -13.27 -3.93
CA HIS A 312 -0.13 -13.10 -2.48
C HIS A 312 -1.48 -12.65 -1.93
N ARG A 313 -2.35 -12.04 -2.74
CA ARG A 313 -3.70 -11.66 -2.30
C ARG A 313 -4.69 -11.48 -3.43
N ILE A 314 -5.97 -11.60 -3.09
CA ILE A 314 -7.10 -11.15 -3.91
C ILE A 314 -7.75 -9.97 -3.20
N ILE A 315 -8.04 -8.92 -3.94
CA ILE A 315 -8.80 -7.76 -3.48
C ILE A 315 -10.15 -7.82 -4.15
N CYS A 316 -11.20 -8.08 -3.38
CA CYS A 316 -12.55 -8.25 -3.86
C CYS A 316 -13.22 -6.87 -4.06
N THR A 317 -12.73 -6.10 -5.02
CA THR A 317 -13.15 -4.71 -5.26
C THR A 317 -14.63 -4.57 -5.57
N GLY A 318 -15.27 -5.62 -6.10
CA GLY A 318 -16.71 -5.66 -6.32
C GLY A 318 -17.56 -5.61 -5.06
N ASN A 319 -16.97 -5.91 -3.89
CA ASN A 319 -17.63 -5.76 -2.59
C ASN A 319 -17.47 -4.36 -1.98
N PHE A 320 -16.68 -3.47 -2.60
CA PHE A 320 -16.52 -2.08 -2.13
C PHE A 320 -17.68 -1.19 -2.58
N ALA A 321 -18.15 -1.39 -3.82
CA ALA A 321 -19.32 -0.71 -4.37
C ALA A 321 -19.96 -1.57 -5.47
N GLU A 322 -21.30 -1.54 -5.54
CA GLU A 322 -22.07 -2.27 -6.54
C GLU A 322 -21.74 -1.82 -7.98
N SER A 323 -21.49 -0.53 -8.16
CA SER A 323 -21.10 0.07 -9.45
C SER A 323 -19.79 -0.47 -10.03
N ASN A 324 -18.96 -1.13 -9.23
CA ASN A 324 -17.76 -1.79 -9.72
C ASN A 324 -18.08 -3.01 -10.58
N ASN A 325 -19.27 -3.59 -10.44
CA ASN A 325 -19.73 -4.84 -11.08
C ASN A 325 -20.77 -4.59 -12.19
N SER A 326 -20.81 -3.39 -12.78
CA SER A 326 -21.94 -2.93 -13.60
C SER A 326 -22.34 -3.88 -14.75
N GLU A 327 -21.40 -4.59 -15.33
CA GLU A 327 -21.58 -5.46 -16.49
C GLU A 327 -21.28 -6.94 -16.20
N LEU A 328 -21.15 -7.34 -14.92
CA LEU A 328 -20.87 -8.73 -14.58
C LEU A 328 -22.12 -9.59 -14.51
N PRO A 329 -22.02 -10.88 -14.88
CA PRO A 329 -23.11 -11.84 -14.69
C PRO A 329 -23.48 -11.98 -13.21
N LYS A 330 -24.76 -12.33 -12.96
CA LYS A 330 -25.21 -12.63 -11.61
C LYS A 330 -24.35 -13.72 -10.94
N GLY A 331 -23.93 -13.47 -9.73
CA GLY A 331 -23.06 -14.38 -8.97
C GLY A 331 -21.55 -14.16 -9.20
N ARG A 332 -21.17 -13.13 -9.96
CA ARG A 332 -19.78 -12.72 -10.15
C ARG A 332 -19.52 -11.33 -9.59
N ILE A 333 -18.30 -11.06 -9.16
CA ILE A 333 -17.82 -9.75 -8.74
C ILE A 333 -16.46 -9.43 -9.33
N THR A 334 -16.12 -8.14 -9.40
CA THR A 334 -14.76 -7.70 -9.77
C THR A 334 -13.77 -8.00 -8.66
N ALA A 335 -12.57 -8.41 -9.06
CA ALA A 335 -11.45 -8.58 -8.15
C ALA A 335 -10.12 -8.25 -8.83
N THR A 336 -9.15 -7.84 -8.02
CA THR A 336 -7.75 -7.72 -8.44
C THR A 336 -6.94 -8.81 -7.75
N VAL A 337 -6.34 -9.69 -8.56
CA VAL A 337 -5.37 -10.69 -8.10
C VAL A 337 -3.98 -10.08 -8.22
N GLU A 338 -3.22 -10.02 -7.12
CA GLU A 338 -1.93 -9.34 -7.11
C GLU A 338 -0.75 -10.29 -7.03
N PHE A 339 0.26 -9.97 -7.85
CA PHE A 339 1.57 -10.60 -7.89
C PHE A 339 2.65 -9.56 -7.60
N THR A 340 3.66 -9.95 -6.87
CA THR A 340 4.84 -9.11 -6.67
C THR A 340 5.70 -9.14 -7.93
N ASP A 341 6.12 -7.95 -8.38
CA ASP A 341 6.88 -7.71 -9.61
C ASP A 341 6.15 -8.09 -10.91
N ALA A 342 6.90 -8.12 -12.00
CA ALA A 342 6.36 -8.41 -13.31
C ALA A 342 6.16 -9.91 -13.51
N ILE A 343 5.00 -10.28 -14.04
CA ILE A 343 4.68 -11.62 -14.51
C ILE A 343 4.01 -11.49 -15.89
N ASN A 344 4.38 -12.36 -16.80
CA ASN A 344 3.78 -12.36 -18.15
C ASN A 344 2.38 -13.00 -18.15
N LYS A 345 1.65 -12.79 -19.24
CA LYS A 345 0.26 -13.27 -19.36
C LYS A 345 0.14 -14.79 -19.24
N GLU A 346 1.07 -15.55 -19.79
CA GLU A 346 1.09 -17.02 -19.70
C GLU A 346 1.25 -17.46 -18.25
N GLY A 347 2.18 -16.85 -17.51
CA GLY A 347 2.38 -17.10 -16.09
C GLY A 347 1.15 -16.72 -15.25
N ILE A 348 0.50 -15.59 -15.58
CA ILE A 348 -0.76 -15.19 -14.94
C ILE A 348 -1.80 -16.28 -15.13
N LEU A 349 -2.06 -16.71 -16.37
CA LEU A 349 -3.09 -17.69 -16.69
C LEU A 349 -2.83 -19.05 -16.03
N GLU A 350 -1.56 -19.46 -15.92
CA GLU A 350 -1.21 -20.70 -15.23
C GLU A 350 -1.46 -20.59 -13.72
N ASN A 351 -1.11 -19.48 -13.10
CA ASN A 351 -1.38 -19.22 -11.68
C ASN A 351 -2.88 -19.18 -11.37
N LEU A 352 -3.68 -18.52 -12.22
CA LEU A 352 -5.13 -18.37 -12.00
C LEU A 352 -5.86 -19.74 -11.92
N LYS A 353 -5.35 -20.78 -12.60
CA LYS A 353 -5.91 -22.15 -12.50
C LYS A 353 -5.82 -22.75 -11.09
N ARG A 354 -4.94 -22.21 -10.25
CA ARG A 354 -4.64 -22.71 -8.90
C ARG A 354 -5.13 -21.75 -7.81
N ILE A 355 -5.83 -20.69 -8.19
CA ILE A 355 -6.37 -19.68 -7.28
C ILE A 355 -7.86 -19.95 -7.08
N PRO A 356 -8.36 -19.89 -5.83
CA PRO A 356 -9.77 -20.15 -5.53
C PRO A 356 -10.70 -19.09 -6.12
N LEU A 357 -12.01 -19.32 -6.04
CA LEU A 357 -13.09 -18.44 -6.51
C LEU A 357 -13.17 -18.33 -8.03
N ASN A 358 -12.63 -19.31 -8.76
CA ASN A 358 -12.76 -19.42 -10.21
C ASN A 358 -12.48 -18.10 -10.95
N PRO A 359 -11.28 -17.51 -10.78
CA PRO A 359 -10.93 -16.23 -11.39
C PRO A 359 -10.85 -16.35 -12.90
N LYS A 360 -11.58 -15.48 -13.60
CA LYS A 360 -11.49 -15.33 -15.05
C LYS A 360 -10.71 -14.06 -15.38
N TYR A 361 -9.64 -14.23 -16.12
CA TYR A 361 -8.78 -13.14 -16.57
C TYR A 361 -9.54 -12.19 -17.51
N LEU A 362 -9.44 -10.90 -17.25
CA LEU A 362 -9.93 -9.85 -18.15
C LEU A 362 -8.78 -9.03 -18.74
N ASP A 363 -7.89 -8.52 -17.88
CA ASP A 363 -6.72 -7.74 -18.28
C ASP A 363 -5.72 -7.69 -17.10
N HIS A 364 -4.57 -7.04 -17.27
CA HIS A 364 -3.62 -6.82 -16.20
C HIS A 364 -2.79 -5.56 -16.43
N LYS A 365 -2.23 -5.03 -15.34
CA LYS A 365 -1.30 -3.90 -15.39
C LYS A 365 -0.13 -4.13 -14.46
N PHE A 366 1.08 -3.97 -14.98
CA PHE A 366 2.28 -3.92 -14.16
C PHE A 366 2.60 -2.48 -13.76
N ASN A 367 2.82 -2.25 -12.47
CA ASN A 367 3.28 -1.00 -11.90
C ASN A 367 4.65 -1.24 -11.27
N LYS A 368 5.69 -0.66 -11.88
CA LYS A 368 7.09 -0.89 -11.50
C LYS A 368 7.39 -0.42 -10.07
N TYR A 369 6.84 0.72 -9.66
CA TYR A 369 7.13 1.34 -8.37
C TYR A 369 5.87 1.29 -7.49
N THR A 370 5.77 0.29 -6.60
CA THR A 370 4.62 0.13 -5.70
C THR A 370 5.02 0.03 -4.24
N TYR A 371 6.09 -0.69 -3.93
CA TYR A 371 6.56 -0.92 -2.56
C TYR A 371 8.01 -0.47 -2.40
N PRO A 372 8.27 0.72 -1.79
CA PRO A 372 9.62 1.10 -1.40
C PRO A 372 10.09 0.16 -0.28
N ILE A 373 11.29 -0.38 -0.42
CA ILE A 373 11.92 -1.22 0.59
C ILE A 373 12.86 -0.34 1.40
N GLN A 374 12.69 -0.34 2.71
CA GLN A 374 13.57 0.40 3.61
C GLN A 374 14.65 -0.51 4.16
N ASP A 375 15.85 0.03 4.27
CA ASP A 375 16.97 -0.52 5.03
C ASP A 375 17.31 0.37 6.23
N ALA A 376 18.32 0.01 7.00
CA ALA A 376 18.76 0.75 8.17
C ALA A 376 19.22 2.19 7.86
N ASN A 377 19.68 2.45 6.61
CA ASN A 377 20.24 3.74 6.18
C ASN A 377 19.22 4.64 5.50
N THR A 378 18.13 4.08 5.01
CA THR A 378 17.14 4.79 4.18
C THR A 378 16.69 6.11 4.80
N ARG A 379 16.29 6.11 6.08
CA ARG A 379 15.84 7.33 6.77
C ARG A 379 16.92 8.38 6.90
N THR A 380 18.16 7.96 7.15
CA THR A 380 19.32 8.86 7.25
C THR A 380 19.58 9.54 5.91
N ILE A 381 19.56 8.81 4.81
CA ILE A 381 19.78 9.31 3.45
C ILE A 381 18.67 10.33 3.10
N ILE A 382 17.42 9.96 3.26
CA ILE A 382 16.27 10.82 2.94
C ILE A 382 16.29 12.12 3.76
N ASN A 383 16.56 12.03 5.06
CA ASN A 383 16.60 13.22 5.92
C ASN A 383 17.75 14.18 5.56
N LYS A 384 18.93 13.64 5.21
CA LYS A 384 20.04 14.47 4.73
C LYS A 384 19.68 15.19 3.43
N LEU A 385 19.10 14.48 2.47
CA LEU A 385 18.63 15.06 1.21
C LEU A 385 17.60 16.17 1.44
N LYS A 386 16.59 15.92 2.28
CA LYS A 386 15.57 16.94 2.62
C LYS A 386 16.20 18.21 3.19
N LYS A 387 17.13 18.05 4.12
CA LYS A 387 17.82 19.19 4.74
C LYS A 387 18.60 19.98 3.70
N GLU A 388 19.31 19.31 2.80
CA GLU A 388 20.15 19.97 1.81
C GLU A 388 19.33 20.69 0.74
N THR A 389 18.34 20.01 0.16
CA THR A 389 17.52 20.59 -0.90
C THR A 389 16.66 21.76 -0.40
N SER A 390 16.20 21.71 0.86
CA SER A 390 15.39 22.79 1.46
C SER A 390 16.13 24.14 1.54
N LEU A 391 17.46 24.13 1.64
CA LEU A 391 18.30 25.34 1.62
C LEU A 391 18.20 26.10 0.27
N SER A 392 17.71 25.44 -0.75
CA SER A 392 17.50 25.99 -2.09
C SER A 392 16.03 26.15 -2.47
N ASN A 393 15.11 26.17 -1.50
CA ASN A 393 13.67 26.19 -1.73
C ASN A 393 13.18 25.01 -2.59
N PHE A 394 13.87 23.87 -2.52
CA PHE A 394 13.46 22.64 -3.16
C PHE A 394 13.06 21.62 -2.08
N TYR A 395 11.82 21.22 -2.10
CA TYR A 395 11.22 20.31 -1.14
C TYR A 395 10.73 19.06 -1.85
N PHE A 396 10.59 17.97 -1.11
CA PHE A 396 9.97 16.79 -1.67
C PHE A 396 9.18 16.01 -0.62
N THR A 397 8.11 15.39 -1.06
CA THR A 397 7.27 14.49 -0.26
C THR A 397 6.58 13.49 -1.16
N GLY A 398 6.30 12.32 -0.64
CA GLY A 398 5.61 11.28 -1.39
C GLY A 398 6.18 9.90 -1.15
N ARG A 399 5.36 8.88 -1.42
CA ARG A 399 5.72 7.48 -1.14
C ARG A 399 7.09 7.09 -1.68
N PHE A 400 7.47 7.53 -2.89
CA PHE A 400 8.78 7.29 -3.48
C PHE A 400 9.73 8.48 -3.43
N ALA A 401 9.26 9.65 -3.07
CA ALA A 401 10.12 10.78 -2.71
C ALA A 401 10.67 10.59 -1.29
N ASP A 402 9.79 10.24 -0.34
CA ASP A 402 10.15 9.95 1.04
C ASP A 402 10.71 8.54 1.25
N TRP A 403 10.60 7.66 0.23
CA TRP A 403 10.92 6.24 0.31
C TRP A 403 10.23 5.56 1.50
N GLU A 404 8.92 5.82 1.65
CA GLU A 404 8.10 5.37 2.78
C GLU A 404 6.78 4.76 2.28
N TYR A 405 6.32 3.70 2.95
CA TYR A 405 5.04 3.10 2.62
C TYR A 405 3.90 3.99 3.14
N TYR A 406 3.30 4.78 2.26
CA TYR A 406 2.17 5.64 2.57
C TYR A 406 0.84 5.04 2.09
N ASN A 407 -0.12 4.91 3.00
CA ASN A 407 -1.53 4.83 2.65
C ASN A 407 -2.05 6.22 2.26
N MET A 408 -3.29 6.30 1.80
CA MET A 408 -3.88 7.54 1.30
C MET A 408 -3.88 8.65 2.34
N ASP A 409 -4.28 8.34 3.55
CA ASP A 409 -4.34 9.27 4.68
C ASP A 409 -2.94 9.71 5.14
N VAL A 410 -2.00 8.80 5.22
CA VAL A 410 -0.60 9.13 5.58
C VAL A 410 0.04 10.03 4.53
N ALA A 411 -0.26 9.81 3.25
CA ALA A 411 0.21 10.65 2.17
C ALA A 411 -0.33 12.09 2.25
N ILE A 412 -1.62 12.23 2.55
CA ILE A 412 -2.25 13.56 2.79
C ILE A 412 -1.62 14.22 4.02
N GLY A 413 -1.46 13.47 5.11
CA GLY A 413 -0.84 13.96 6.34
C GLY A 413 0.60 14.44 6.14
N ALA A 414 1.41 13.70 5.38
CA ALA A 414 2.78 14.10 5.07
C ALA A 414 2.83 15.40 4.23
N ALA A 415 1.92 15.53 3.26
CA ALA A 415 1.78 16.78 2.49
C ALA A 415 1.36 17.95 3.40
N MET A 416 0.39 17.74 4.28
CA MET A 416 -0.07 18.73 5.25
C MET A 416 1.07 19.19 6.18
N ASP A 417 1.83 18.25 6.72
CA ASP A 417 2.94 18.55 7.64
C ASP A 417 4.08 19.29 6.93
N LEU A 418 4.42 18.93 5.69
CA LEU A 418 5.37 19.69 4.89
C LEU A 418 4.88 21.11 4.65
N CYS A 419 3.62 21.30 4.25
CA CYS A 419 3.06 22.61 3.91
C CYS A 419 2.96 23.58 5.11
N LYS A 420 2.92 23.06 6.35
CA LYS A 420 3.03 23.89 7.56
C LYS A 420 4.40 24.55 7.71
N THR A 421 5.43 24.02 7.06
CA THR A 421 6.82 24.53 7.14
C THR A 421 7.17 25.47 5.98
N LEU A 422 6.32 25.60 4.96
CA LEU A 422 6.51 26.42 3.76
C LEU A 422 5.80 27.78 3.85
#